data_e1e1dc541b3d83a3f69458fe6ad42918
#
_entry.id   e1e1dc541b3d83a3f69458fe6ad42918
#
_cell.length_a   1.000
_cell.length_b   1.000
_cell.length_c   1.000
_cell.angle_alpha   90.00
_cell.angle_beta   90.00
_cell.angle_gamma   90.00
#
_symmetry.space_group_name_H-M   'P 1'
#
loop_
_entity.id
_entity.type
_entity.pdbx_description
1 polymer ?
#
loop_
_entity_poly.entity_id
_entity_poly.type
_entity_poly.pdbx_seq_one_letter_code
_entity_poly.pdbx_strand_id
1 'polypeptide(L)'
;LSRRQRQMCIRDRTDVYWVHFTGNEVEEILKYYNINLQNNILYIGTSPDYQWLFGQMIQELQLCRPRYDELISLQLRNIFVLISRAIISAKKFSSTSEKEVAFAMHYFRNNYNTEISIEEYSESRGLSNCWFIQCFKEITGSSPLQYILKLRISNAQSLLENTDYTITEIANMVGYTNSLYFSRLFHKYIGMSPKEYRKVKLKENLRE
;
A
#
# COMPACT_ATOMS: atom_id res chain seq x y z
N LEU A 1 -6.88 -24.27 21.96
CA LEU A 1 -6.46 -22.86 22.07
C LEU A 1 -6.72 -22.35 23.48
N SER A 2 -5.64 -21.99 24.21
CA SER A 2 -5.72 -21.58 25.62
C SER A 2 -6.48 -20.24 25.74
N ARG A 3 -7.22 -20.07 26.88
CA ARG A 3 -7.99 -18.86 27.20
C ARG A 3 -7.20 -17.54 27.13
N ARG A 4 -5.86 -17.58 27.18
CA ARG A 4 -4.99 -16.40 27.09
C ARG A 4 -4.89 -15.80 25.69
N GLN A 5 -5.16 -16.57 24.64
CA GLN A 5 -5.15 -16.05 23.26
C GLN A 5 -6.43 -15.31 22.86
N ARG A 6 -7.52 -15.45 23.65
CA ARG A 6 -8.80 -14.77 23.36
C ARG A 6 -8.91 -13.35 23.92
N GLN A 7 -8.03 -12.91 24.80
CA GLN A 7 -8.15 -11.60 25.46
C GLN A 7 -7.33 -10.47 24.81
N MET A 8 -6.55 -10.75 23.74
CA MET A 8 -5.64 -9.78 23.15
C MET A 8 -6.19 -9.05 21.90
N CYS A 9 -7.44 -9.26 21.51
CA CYS A 9 -7.94 -8.77 20.22
C CYS A 9 -9.32 -8.15 20.24
N ILE A 10 -9.57 -7.13 21.10
CA ILE A 10 -10.85 -6.39 21.01
C ILE A 10 -10.70 -4.94 20.50
N ARG A 11 -9.49 -4.38 20.34
CA ARG A 11 -9.32 -3.00 19.87
C ARG A 11 -8.55 -2.79 18.57
N ASP A 12 -7.69 -3.73 18.15
CA ASP A 12 -7.01 -3.63 16.85
C ASP A 12 -7.19 -4.95 16.11
N ARG A 13 -7.95 -4.94 15.02
CA ARG A 13 -8.00 -6.07 14.07
C ARG A 13 -6.67 -6.13 13.34
N THR A 14 -5.71 -6.81 13.96
CA THR A 14 -4.47 -7.19 13.26
C THR A 14 -4.76 -8.47 12.49
N ASP A 15 -4.86 -8.38 11.18
CA ASP A 15 -4.93 -9.56 10.32
C ASP A 15 -3.54 -10.19 10.27
N VAL A 16 -3.41 -11.41 10.79
CA VAL A 16 -2.15 -12.16 10.78
C VAL A 16 -2.25 -13.25 9.72
N TYR A 17 -1.38 -13.20 8.74
CA TYR A 17 -1.17 -14.25 7.75
C TYR A 17 0.10 -15.01 8.09
N TRP A 18 0.05 -16.33 7.96
CA TRP A 18 1.21 -17.19 8.17
C TRP A 18 1.26 -18.29 7.12
N VAL A 19 2.46 -18.69 6.76
CA VAL A 19 2.71 -19.80 5.85
C VAL A 19 3.78 -20.70 6.45
N HIS A 20 3.55 -22.01 6.37
CA HIS A 20 4.54 -23.01 6.73
C HIS A 20 5.00 -23.71 5.44
N PHE A 21 6.29 -23.67 5.19
CA PHE A 21 6.89 -24.30 4.01
C PHE A 21 8.16 -25.05 4.42
N THR A 22 8.44 -26.15 3.74
CA THR A 22 9.57 -27.03 4.00
C THR A 22 10.20 -27.47 2.67
N GLY A 23 11.46 -27.84 2.69
CA GLY A 23 12.17 -28.35 1.54
C GLY A 23 13.68 -28.27 1.71
N ASN A 24 14.43 -29.04 0.92
CA ASN A 24 15.89 -29.10 1.01
C ASN A 24 16.57 -27.78 0.57
N GLU A 25 15.91 -26.98 -0.28
CA GLU A 25 16.44 -25.74 -0.85
C GLU A 25 16.00 -24.48 -0.08
N VAL A 26 15.26 -24.62 1.02
CA VAL A 26 14.67 -23.47 1.75
C VAL A 26 15.74 -22.49 2.19
N GLU A 27 16.84 -22.96 2.75
CA GLU A 27 17.92 -22.08 3.23
C GLU A 27 18.59 -21.30 2.08
N GLU A 28 18.82 -21.97 0.93
CA GLU A 28 19.41 -21.35 -0.26
C GLU A 28 18.47 -20.29 -0.84
N ILE A 29 17.16 -20.59 -0.91
CA ILE A 29 16.14 -19.64 -1.39
C ILE A 29 16.09 -18.41 -0.49
N LEU A 30 16.02 -18.59 0.83
CA LEU A 30 15.98 -17.48 1.78
C LEU A 30 17.25 -16.62 1.69
N LYS A 31 18.42 -17.25 1.58
CA LYS A 31 19.70 -16.57 1.36
C LYS A 31 19.72 -15.79 0.07
N TYR A 32 19.22 -16.35 -1.03
CA TYR A 32 19.12 -15.66 -2.32
C TYR A 32 18.29 -14.37 -2.22
N TYR A 33 17.22 -14.38 -1.45
CA TYR A 33 16.35 -13.20 -1.22
C TYR A 33 16.84 -12.30 -0.07
N ASN A 34 18.02 -12.53 0.50
CA ASN A 34 18.58 -11.77 1.63
C ASN A 34 17.72 -11.83 2.90
N ILE A 35 16.96 -12.91 3.09
CA ILE A 35 16.14 -13.14 4.29
C ILE A 35 17.00 -13.91 5.29
N ASN A 36 17.38 -13.24 6.39
CA ASN A 36 18.21 -13.87 7.42
C ASN A 36 17.34 -14.48 8.52
N LEU A 37 17.46 -15.80 8.74
CA LEU A 37 16.75 -16.53 9.78
C LEU A 37 17.15 -16.13 11.22
N GLN A 38 18.31 -15.49 11.39
CA GLN A 38 18.73 -14.97 12.70
C GLN A 38 17.99 -13.69 13.09
N ASN A 39 17.42 -12.99 12.13
CA ASN A 39 16.65 -11.77 12.34
C ASN A 39 15.15 -12.09 12.17
N ASN A 40 14.52 -12.54 13.25
CA ASN A 40 13.17 -13.11 13.24
C ASN A 40 12.06 -12.08 12.98
N ILE A 41 12.37 -10.79 12.99
CA ILE A 41 11.40 -9.71 12.76
C ILE A 41 11.94 -8.77 11.68
N LEU A 42 11.20 -8.66 10.58
CA LEU A 42 11.49 -7.75 9.49
C LEU A 42 10.36 -6.71 9.39
N TYR A 43 10.70 -5.45 9.58
CA TYR A 43 9.76 -4.35 9.36
C TYR A 43 9.76 -3.98 7.86
N ILE A 44 8.91 -4.65 7.10
CA ILE A 44 8.79 -4.47 5.64
C ILE A 44 7.58 -3.62 5.23
N GLY A 45 6.84 -3.09 6.21
CA GLY A 45 5.59 -2.38 6.01
C GLY A 45 4.42 -3.31 5.73
N THR A 46 3.24 -2.72 5.59
CA THR A 46 2.01 -3.41 5.20
C THR A 46 1.67 -3.00 3.77
N SER A 47 1.82 -3.92 2.80
CA SER A 47 1.36 -3.70 1.43
C SER A 47 0.09 -4.51 1.18
N PRO A 48 -0.92 -3.96 0.48
CA PRO A 48 -2.07 -4.74 0.00
C PRO A 48 -1.66 -5.95 -0.82
N ASP A 49 -0.49 -5.91 -1.46
CA ASP A 49 0.06 -7.03 -2.24
C ASP A 49 0.26 -8.29 -1.41
N TYR A 50 0.71 -8.15 -0.14
CA TYR A 50 0.85 -9.31 0.75
C TYR A 50 -0.50 -9.96 1.04
N GLN A 51 -1.49 -9.15 1.39
CA GLN A 51 -2.85 -9.62 1.66
C GLN A 51 -3.45 -10.31 0.43
N TRP A 52 -3.28 -9.72 -0.73
CA TRP A 52 -3.77 -10.28 -1.99
C TRP A 52 -3.08 -11.61 -2.30
N LEU A 53 -1.75 -11.71 -2.21
CA LEU A 53 -1.01 -12.94 -2.47
C LEU A 53 -1.38 -14.06 -1.50
N PHE A 54 -1.51 -13.76 -0.21
CA PHE A 54 -1.99 -14.75 0.78
C PHE A 54 -3.40 -15.20 0.47
N GLY A 55 -4.30 -14.27 0.12
CA GLY A 55 -5.67 -14.58 -0.29
C GLY A 55 -5.72 -15.53 -1.49
N GLN A 56 -4.90 -15.29 -2.51
CA GLN A 56 -4.79 -16.17 -3.68
C GLN A 56 -4.28 -17.57 -3.29
N MET A 57 -3.22 -17.67 -2.46
CA MET A 57 -2.71 -18.97 -2.01
C MET A 57 -3.77 -19.77 -1.21
N ILE A 58 -4.51 -19.07 -0.34
CA ILE A 58 -5.60 -19.71 0.44
C ILE A 58 -6.70 -20.21 -0.51
N GLN A 59 -7.09 -19.42 -1.51
CA GLN A 59 -8.10 -19.82 -2.48
C GLN A 59 -7.66 -21.02 -3.31
N GLU A 60 -6.43 -21.09 -3.78
CA GLU A 60 -5.90 -22.22 -4.52
C GLU A 60 -5.85 -23.49 -3.66
N LEU A 61 -5.45 -23.38 -2.39
CA LEU A 61 -5.50 -24.50 -1.44
C LEU A 61 -6.91 -25.03 -1.21
N GLN A 62 -7.91 -24.15 -1.18
CA GLN A 62 -9.32 -24.55 -0.98
C GLN A 62 -9.93 -25.21 -2.21
N LEU A 63 -9.55 -24.75 -3.41
CA LEU A 63 -10.13 -25.21 -4.67
C LEU A 63 -9.40 -26.42 -5.26
N CYS A 64 -8.16 -26.68 -4.86
CA CYS A 64 -7.30 -27.77 -5.35
C CYS A 64 -7.34 -27.95 -6.88
N ARG A 65 -7.27 -26.83 -7.62
CA ARG A 65 -7.26 -26.85 -9.10
C ARG A 65 -6.01 -27.55 -9.63
N PRO A 66 -6.02 -28.07 -10.87
CA PRO A 66 -4.82 -28.65 -11.46
C PRO A 66 -3.62 -27.68 -11.37
N ARG A 67 -2.48 -28.14 -10.87
CA ARG A 67 -1.24 -27.36 -10.65
C ARG A 67 -1.35 -26.27 -9.57
N TYR A 68 -2.25 -26.40 -8.62
CA TYR A 68 -2.37 -25.44 -7.52
C TYR A 68 -1.07 -25.32 -6.70
N ASP A 69 -0.35 -26.40 -6.53
CA ASP A 69 0.95 -26.47 -5.84
C ASP A 69 2.02 -25.63 -6.52
N GLU A 70 2.10 -25.69 -7.86
CA GLU A 70 3.00 -24.87 -8.66
C GLU A 70 2.64 -23.38 -8.52
N LEU A 71 1.35 -23.05 -8.63
CA LEU A 71 0.88 -21.66 -8.50
C LEU A 71 1.15 -21.09 -7.10
N ILE A 72 0.90 -21.85 -6.04
CA ILE A 72 1.21 -21.44 -4.67
C ILE A 72 2.71 -21.19 -4.50
N SER A 73 3.56 -22.05 -5.06
CA SER A 73 5.01 -21.89 -5.01
C SER A 73 5.48 -20.60 -5.71
N LEU A 74 4.88 -20.25 -6.84
CA LEU A 74 5.15 -18.99 -7.54
C LEU A 74 4.69 -17.77 -6.73
N GLN A 75 3.52 -17.84 -6.10
CA GLN A 75 3.01 -16.77 -5.24
C GLN A 75 3.88 -16.57 -3.99
N LEU A 76 4.35 -17.65 -3.38
CA LEU A 76 5.29 -17.58 -2.26
C LEU A 76 6.63 -16.97 -2.68
N ARG A 77 7.17 -17.34 -3.84
CA ARG A 77 8.36 -16.69 -4.40
C ARG A 77 8.14 -15.20 -4.65
N ASN A 78 6.96 -14.80 -5.09
CA ASN A 78 6.62 -13.38 -5.26
C ASN A 78 6.66 -12.63 -3.91
N ILE A 79 6.14 -13.23 -2.82
CA ILE A 79 6.27 -12.68 -1.47
C ILE A 79 7.75 -12.49 -1.09
N PHE A 80 8.62 -13.46 -1.36
CA PHE A 80 10.06 -13.35 -1.08
C PHE A 80 10.72 -12.23 -1.89
N VAL A 81 10.33 -12.03 -3.15
CA VAL A 81 10.80 -10.88 -3.97
C VAL A 81 10.38 -9.55 -3.32
N LEU A 82 9.14 -9.43 -2.87
CA LEU A 82 8.66 -8.21 -2.22
C LEU A 82 9.40 -7.94 -0.91
N ILE A 83 9.61 -8.97 -0.09
CA ILE A 83 10.41 -8.88 1.15
C ILE A 83 11.84 -8.45 0.82
N SER A 84 12.48 -9.09 -0.15
CA SER A 84 13.86 -8.76 -0.57
C SER A 84 13.98 -7.31 -1.04
N ARG A 85 13.03 -6.84 -1.86
CA ARG A 85 12.97 -5.43 -2.28
C ARG A 85 12.86 -4.48 -1.08
N ALA A 86 12.02 -4.80 -0.10
CA ALA A 86 11.87 -4.00 1.11
C ALA A 86 13.17 -3.97 1.91
N ILE A 87 13.86 -5.11 2.09
CA ILE A 87 15.17 -5.20 2.77
C ILE A 87 16.23 -4.36 2.05
N ILE A 88 16.33 -4.48 0.71
CA ILE A 88 17.30 -3.74 -0.09
C ILE A 88 17.02 -2.23 -0.03
N SER A 89 15.76 -1.83 -0.12
CA SER A 89 15.36 -0.44 0.01
C SER A 89 15.69 0.11 1.40
N ALA A 90 15.43 -0.65 2.46
CA ALA A 90 15.79 -0.25 3.82
C ALA A 90 17.32 -0.10 4.03
N LYS A 91 18.13 -0.93 3.37
CA LYS A 91 19.61 -0.80 3.38
C LYS A 91 20.11 0.41 2.57
N LYS A 92 19.39 0.77 1.51
CA LYS A 92 19.75 1.91 0.65
C LYS A 92 19.51 3.27 1.34
N PHE A 93 18.56 3.33 2.28
CA PHE A 93 18.30 4.52 3.09
C PHE A 93 19.32 4.62 4.22
N SER A 94 20.39 5.37 3.99
CA SER A 94 21.51 5.50 4.95
C SER A 94 21.24 6.51 6.07
N SER A 95 20.28 7.42 5.88
CA SER A 95 19.95 8.45 6.87
C SER A 95 18.63 8.17 7.62
N THR A 96 18.52 8.66 8.84
CA THR A 96 17.30 8.56 9.64
C THR A 96 16.13 9.27 8.94
N SER A 97 16.39 10.41 8.28
CA SER A 97 15.40 11.20 7.53
C SER A 97 14.79 10.41 6.38
N GLU A 98 15.61 9.70 5.60
CA GLU A 98 15.13 8.89 4.47
C GLU A 98 14.24 7.74 4.94
N LYS A 99 14.58 7.10 6.05
CA LYS A 99 13.74 6.04 6.65
C LYS A 99 12.39 6.59 7.10
N GLU A 100 12.37 7.71 7.80
CA GLU A 100 11.13 8.32 8.29
C GLU A 100 10.24 8.77 7.12
N VAL A 101 10.82 9.32 6.05
CA VAL A 101 10.08 9.69 4.85
C VAL A 101 9.53 8.46 4.12
N ALA A 102 10.29 7.37 4.04
CA ALA A 102 9.82 6.11 3.45
C ALA A 102 8.64 5.52 4.24
N PHE A 103 8.70 5.52 5.57
CA PHE A 103 7.58 5.12 6.44
C PHE A 103 6.35 6.00 6.22
N ALA A 104 6.54 7.32 6.13
CA ALA A 104 5.45 8.25 5.86
C ALA A 104 4.79 7.99 4.50
N MET A 105 5.59 7.80 3.44
CA MET A 105 5.06 7.49 2.12
C MET A 105 4.23 6.20 2.13
N HIS A 106 4.69 5.18 2.84
CA HIS A 106 3.94 3.93 3.00
C HIS A 106 2.64 4.16 3.76
N TYR A 107 2.68 4.86 4.90
CA TYR A 107 1.50 5.20 5.68
C TYR A 107 0.48 5.98 4.84
N PHE A 108 0.91 6.99 4.09
CA PHE A 108 0.03 7.80 3.25
C PHE A 108 -0.60 7.00 2.11
N ARG A 109 0.13 6.06 1.50
CA ARG A 109 -0.42 5.17 0.47
C ARG A 109 -1.54 4.28 0.98
N ASN A 110 -1.43 3.83 2.22
CA ASN A 110 -2.42 2.92 2.81
C ASN A 110 -3.62 3.65 3.42
N ASN A 111 -3.47 4.95 3.73
CA ASN A 111 -4.49 5.72 4.44
C ASN A 111 -4.97 6.97 3.70
N TYR A 112 -4.60 7.14 2.41
CA TYR A 112 -4.91 8.37 1.64
C TYR A 112 -6.39 8.71 1.61
N ASN A 113 -7.27 7.73 1.75
CA ASN A 113 -8.74 7.87 1.71
C ASN A 113 -9.35 8.30 3.05
N THR A 114 -8.55 8.43 4.10
CA THR A 114 -8.97 8.90 5.42
C THR A 114 -8.49 10.33 5.66
N GLU A 115 -8.97 10.96 6.71
CA GLU A 115 -8.42 12.23 7.18
C GLU A 115 -7.03 12.00 7.79
N ILE A 116 -6.02 12.66 7.26
CA ILE A 116 -4.62 12.54 7.71
C ILE A 116 -4.17 13.89 8.24
N SER A 117 -3.91 13.97 9.54
CA SER A 117 -3.19 15.08 10.16
C SER A 117 -1.69 14.83 10.08
N ILE A 118 -0.97 15.73 9.40
CA ILE A 118 0.51 15.64 9.30
C ILE A 118 1.15 15.91 10.67
N GLU A 119 0.54 16.76 11.47
CA GLU A 119 0.99 17.10 12.82
C GLU A 119 0.90 15.86 13.73
N GLU A 120 -0.28 15.23 13.82
CA GLU A 120 -0.46 14.00 14.60
C GLU A 120 0.46 12.87 14.14
N TYR A 121 0.64 12.74 12.82
CA TYR A 121 1.59 11.76 12.27
C TYR A 121 3.01 12.02 12.75
N SER A 122 3.52 13.25 12.62
CA SER A 122 4.88 13.59 13.03
C SER A 122 5.08 13.41 14.54
N GLU A 123 4.10 13.83 15.36
CA GLU A 123 4.12 13.64 16.81
C GLU A 123 4.14 12.15 17.20
N SER A 124 3.34 11.31 16.55
CA SER A 124 3.32 9.85 16.78
C SER A 124 4.67 9.18 16.51
N ARG A 125 5.51 9.83 15.66
CA ARG A 125 6.86 9.38 15.32
C ARG A 125 7.96 10.05 16.16
N GLY A 126 7.57 10.93 17.10
CA GLY A 126 8.52 11.71 17.90
C GLY A 126 9.31 12.76 17.09
N LEU A 127 8.72 13.24 15.96
CA LEU A 127 9.36 14.20 15.06
C LEU A 127 8.73 15.58 15.19
N SER A 128 9.51 16.64 15.04
CA SER A 128 8.93 17.96 14.90
C SER A 128 8.25 18.11 13.53
N ASN A 129 7.06 18.69 13.50
CA ASN A 129 6.25 18.84 12.28
C ASN A 129 7.02 19.63 11.20
N CYS A 130 7.69 20.73 11.57
CA CYS A 130 8.49 21.52 10.64
C CYS A 130 9.64 20.71 10.01
N TRP A 131 10.38 19.98 10.83
CA TRP A 131 11.48 19.14 10.37
C TRP A 131 10.97 18.05 9.41
N PHE A 132 9.87 17.38 9.78
CA PHE A 132 9.29 16.33 8.96
C PHE A 132 8.84 16.85 7.58
N ILE A 133 8.09 17.97 7.53
CA ILE A 133 7.63 18.59 6.28
C ILE A 133 8.81 18.95 5.39
N GLN A 134 9.89 19.53 5.97
CA GLN A 134 11.09 19.92 5.22
C GLN A 134 11.79 18.68 4.65
N CYS A 135 12.12 17.69 5.48
CA CYS A 135 12.76 16.45 5.04
C CYS A 135 11.95 15.71 3.98
N PHE A 136 10.63 15.62 4.18
CA PHE A 136 9.74 14.98 3.21
C PHE A 136 9.79 15.70 1.86
N LYS A 137 9.77 17.04 1.86
CA LYS A 137 9.85 17.85 0.64
C LYS A 137 11.21 17.72 -0.04
N GLU A 138 12.31 17.74 0.71
CA GLU A 138 13.66 17.56 0.17
C GLU A 138 13.85 16.21 -0.51
N ILE A 139 13.33 15.14 0.09
CA ILE A 139 13.50 13.77 -0.40
C ILE A 139 12.53 13.43 -1.54
N THR A 140 11.26 13.89 -1.46
CA THR A 140 10.21 13.51 -2.43
C THR A 140 9.93 14.57 -3.47
N GLY A 141 10.46 15.79 -3.34
CA GLY A 141 10.18 16.93 -4.19
C GLY A 141 8.80 17.59 -3.98
N SER A 142 8.01 17.11 -3.01
CA SER A 142 6.67 17.65 -2.72
C SER A 142 6.35 17.59 -1.23
N SER A 143 5.51 18.52 -0.73
CA SER A 143 5.08 18.45 0.68
C SER A 143 4.22 17.20 0.94
N PRO A 144 4.13 16.72 2.21
CA PRO A 144 3.28 15.59 2.58
C PRO A 144 1.83 15.73 2.09
N LEU A 145 1.21 16.91 2.27
CA LEU A 145 -0.15 17.19 1.81
C LEU A 145 -0.28 17.12 0.29
N GLN A 146 0.71 17.66 -0.46
CA GLN A 146 0.73 17.55 -1.92
C GLN A 146 0.90 16.11 -2.38
N TYR A 147 1.68 15.31 -1.66
CA TYR A 147 1.85 13.89 -1.95
C TYR A 147 0.55 13.11 -1.76
N ILE A 148 -0.14 13.30 -0.62
CA ILE A 148 -1.45 12.69 -0.35
C ILE A 148 -2.47 13.08 -1.41
N LEU A 149 -2.50 14.36 -1.80
CA LEU A 149 -3.38 14.85 -2.84
C LEU A 149 -3.12 14.17 -4.19
N LYS A 150 -1.85 14.04 -4.59
CA LYS A 150 -1.50 13.30 -5.82
C LYS A 150 -1.97 11.84 -5.77
N LEU A 151 -1.83 11.16 -4.62
CA LEU A 151 -2.34 9.81 -4.42
C LEU A 151 -3.86 9.76 -4.62
N ARG A 152 -4.62 10.67 -4.01
CA ARG A 152 -6.08 10.75 -4.15
C ARG A 152 -6.51 10.97 -5.60
N ILE A 153 -5.86 11.90 -6.29
CA ILE A 153 -6.17 12.19 -7.71
C ILE A 153 -5.84 11.00 -8.61
N SER A 154 -4.68 10.36 -8.42
CA SER A 154 -4.29 9.18 -9.20
C SER A 154 -5.25 8.00 -8.99
N ASN A 155 -5.66 7.75 -7.75
CA ASN A 155 -6.65 6.71 -7.47
C ASN A 155 -8.04 7.06 -8.03
N ALA A 156 -8.44 8.34 -7.98
CA ALA A 156 -9.67 8.79 -8.60
C ALA A 156 -9.65 8.58 -10.13
N GLN A 157 -8.53 8.85 -10.82
CA GLN A 157 -8.38 8.58 -12.24
C GLN A 157 -8.60 7.09 -12.53
N SER A 158 -7.94 6.22 -11.78
CA SER A 158 -8.10 4.76 -11.94
C SER A 158 -9.54 4.30 -11.72
N LEU A 159 -10.24 4.83 -10.71
CA LEU A 159 -11.66 4.52 -10.49
C LEU A 159 -12.56 5.05 -11.61
N LEU A 160 -12.27 6.25 -12.14
CA LEU A 160 -13.02 6.83 -13.26
C LEU A 160 -12.87 6.02 -14.55
N GLU A 161 -11.71 5.40 -14.77
CA GLU A 161 -11.39 4.59 -15.95
C GLU A 161 -11.97 3.17 -15.87
N ASN A 162 -11.98 2.57 -14.68
CA ASN A 162 -12.20 1.14 -14.52
C ASN A 162 -13.54 0.79 -13.84
N THR A 163 -14.35 1.78 -13.47
CA THR A 163 -15.62 1.54 -12.75
C THR A 163 -16.73 2.49 -13.18
N ASP A 164 -17.98 2.07 -12.93
CA ASP A 164 -19.18 2.88 -13.19
C ASP A 164 -19.63 3.69 -11.96
N TYR A 165 -18.85 3.76 -10.90
CA TYR A 165 -19.19 4.52 -9.71
C TYR A 165 -19.49 5.98 -10.05
N THR A 166 -20.46 6.57 -9.37
CA THR A 166 -20.78 7.99 -9.50
C THR A 166 -19.60 8.87 -9.03
N ILE A 167 -19.56 10.11 -9.48
CA ILE A 167 -18.51 11.05 -9.05
C ILE A 167 -18.55 11.28 -7.53
N THR A 168 -19.72 11.20 -6.92
CA THR A 168 -19.89 11.32 -5.46
C THR A 168 -19.31 10.12 -4.72
N GLU A 169 -19.55 8.90 -5.21
CA GLU A 169 -18.97 7.69 -4.64
C GLU A 169 -17.45 7.69 -4.76
N ILE A 170 -16.92 8.04 -5.94
CA ILE A 170 -15.47 8.16 -6.14
C ILE A 170 -14.86 9.21 -5.20
N ALA A 171 -15.50 10.37 -5.06
CA ALA A 171 -15.04 11.40 -4.13
C ALA A 171 -14.91 10.84 -2.70
N ASN A 172 -15.93 10.13 -2.22
CA ASN A 172 -15.93 9.48 -0.91
C ASN A 172 -14.82 8.42 -0.79
N MET A 173 -14.68 7.56 -1.81
CA MET A 173 -13.66 6.50 -1.84
C MET A 173 -12.23 7.03 -1.78
N VAL A 174 -11.99 8.22 -2.31
CA VAL A 174 -10.65 8.85 -2.27
C VAL A 174 -10.50 9.86 -1.14
N GLY A 175 -11.45 9.91 -0.18
CA GLY A 175 -11.34 10.68 1.05
C GLY A 175 -11.86 12.12 0.98
N TYR A 176 -12.85 12.39 0.11
CA TYR A 176 -13.54 13.69 0.05
C TYR A 176 -15.04 13.53 0.31
N THR A 177 -15.53 14.09 1.38
CA THR A 177 -16.97 14.11 1.72
C THR A 177 -17.75 15.07 0.82
N ASN A 178 -17.13 16.10 0.27
CA ASN A 178 -17.73 17.08 -0.62
C ASN A 178 -17.31 16.84 -2.06
N SER A 179 -18.20 16.29 -2.88
CA SER A 179 -17.97 15.96 -4.28
C SER A 179 -17.76 17.19 -5.19
N LEU A 180 -18.31 18.36 -4.84
CA LEU A 180 -18.09 19.60 -5.57
C LEU A 180 -16.67 20.12 -5.35
N TYR A 181 -16.20 20.07 -4.10
CA TYR A 181 -14.82 20.40 -3.77
C TYR A 181 -13.84 19.46 -4.47
N PHE A 182 -14.11 18.14 -4.42
CA PHE A 182 -13.33 17.14 -5.15
C PHE A 182 -13.26 17.46 -6.65
N SER A 183 -14.40 17.76 -7.29
CA SER A 183 -14.46 18.03 -8.73
C SER A 183 -13.65 19.27 -9.12
N ARG A 184 -13.67 20.33 -8.32
CA ARG A 184 -12.83 21.53 -8.53
C ARG A 184 -11.34 21.21 -8.37
N LEU A 185 -10.99 20.41 -7.37
CA LEU A 185 -9.63 20.00 -7.12
C LEU A 185 -9.10 19.11 -8.24
N PHE A 186 -9.88 18.12 -8.67
CA PHE A 186 -9.56 17.25 -9.80
C PHE A 186 -9.35 18.06 -11.08
N HIS A 187 -10.26 19.00 -11.39
CA HIS A 187 -10.10 19.88 -12.53
C HIS A 187 -8.81 20.71 -12.46
N LYS A 188 -8.47 21.24 -11.28
CA LYS A 188 -7.23 22.00 -11.07
C LYS A 188 -5.96 21.20 -11.39
N TYR A 189 -5.96 19.89 -11.08
CA TYR A 189 -4.78 19.04 -11.27
C TYR A 189 -4.72 18.33 -12.62
N ILE A 190 -5.86 18.01 -13.21
CA ILE A 190 -5.96 17.24 -14.46
C ILE A 190 -6.31 18.12 -15.67
N GLY A 191 -6.81 19.34 -15.42
CA GLY A 191 -7.20 20.29 -16.48
C GLY A 191 -8.63 20.08 -17.00
N MET A 192 -9.35 19.03 -16.54
CA MET A 192 -10.75 18.74 -16.91
C MET A 192 -11.53 18.18 -15.75
N SER A 193 -12.86 18.28 -15.80
CA SER A 193 -13.72 17.73 -14.75
C SER A 193 -13.69 16.20 -14.73
N PRO A 194 -13.99 15.54 -13.57
CA PRO A 194 -14.07 14.09 -13.50
C PRO A 194 -15.01 13.47 -14.53
N LYS A 195 -16.13 14.14 -14.81
CA LYS A 195 -17.14 13.68 -15.81
C LYS A 195 -16.60 13.74 -17.25
N GLU A 196 -15.88 14.81 -17.59
CA GLU A 196 -15.20 14.96 -18.88
C GLU A 196 -14.09 13.93 -19.03
N TYR A 197 -13.26 13.77 -18.01
CA TYR A 197 -12.18 12.77 -17.97
C TYR A 197 -12.69 11.36 -18.28
N ARG A 198 -13.74 10.92 -17.59
CA ARG A 198 -14.38 9.62 -17.84
C ARG A 198 -14.86 9.47 -19.30
N LYS A 199 -15.51 10.51 -19.84
CA LYS A 199 -15.99 10.48 -21.24
C LYS A 199 -14.84 10.35 -22.25
N VAL A 200 -13.73 11.02 -22.01
CA VAL A 200 -12.56 10.94 -22.88
C VAL A 200 -11.98 9.55 -22.86
N LYS A 201 -11.77 8.99 -21.65
CA LYS A 201 -11.18 7.65 -21.48
C LYS A 201 -12.07 6.52 -22.03
N LEU A 202 -13.37 6.60 -21.84
CA LEU A 202 -14.31 5.63 -22.46
C LEU A 202 -14.27 5.66 -23.99
N LYS A 203 -14.04 6.84 -24.60
CA LYS A 203 -13.90 6.93 -26.06
C LYS A 203 -12.55 6.41 -26.57
N GLU A 204 -11.49 6.54 -25.80
CA GLU A 204 -10.18 5.98 -26.13
C GLU A 204 -10.23 4.46 -26.11
N ASN A 205 -10.78 3.85 -25.05
CA ASN A 205 -10.91 2.39 -24.89
C ASN A 205 -11.86 1.74 -25.95
N LEU A 206 -12.74 2.49 -26.59
CA LEU A 206 -13.63 1.98 -27.67
C LEU A 206 -12.96 2.03 -29.05
N ARG A 207 -11.76 2.61 -29.16
CA ARG A 207 -11.02 2.75 -30.43
C ARG A 207 -9.85 1.78 -30.54
N GLU A 208 -9.49 1.12 -29.42
CA GLU A 208 -8.56 -0.03 -29.38
C GLU A 208 -9.32 -1.36 -29.51
#